data_d83e9ce9b3d26f839252b621fb84cc16
#
_entry.id   d83e9ce9b3d26f839252b621fb84cc16
#
_cell.length_a   1.000
_cell.length_b   1.000
_cell.length_c   1.000
_cell.angle_alpha   90.00
_cell.angle_beta   90.00
_cell.angle_gamma   90.00
#
_symmetry.space_group_name_H-M   'P 1'
#
loop_
_entity.id
_entity.type
_entity.pdbx_description
1 polymer ?
#
loop_
_entity_poly.entity_id
_entity_poly.type
_entity_poly.pdbx_seq_one_letter_code
_entity_poly.pdbx_strand_id
1 'polypeptide(L)' 'MALDAHIEELSGKHRALDRQIQEEMTKPSSDDNRIAELKRQKLMLKDRMTRLRSQYRNTA' A
#
# COMPACT_ATOMS: atom_id res chain seq x y z
N MET A 1 -13.20 -4.80 15.38
CA MET A 1 -11.99 -4.82 16.17
C MET A 1 -10.93 -3.90 15.61
N ALA A 2 -10.12 -3.33 16.49
CA ALA A 2 -9.16 -2.30 16.08
C ALA A 2 -8.17 -2.79 15.03
N LEU A 3 -7.72 -4.05 15.15
CA LEU A 3 -6.75 -4.60 14.21
C LEU A 3 -7.33 -4.77 12.81
N ASP A 4 -8.57 -5.24 12.72
CA ASP A 4 -9.24 -5.40 11.42
C ASP A 4 -9.46 -4.06 10.75
N ALA A 5 -9.88 -3.05 11.51
CA ALA A 5 -10.08 -1.71 10.98
C ALA A 5 -8.77 -1.12 10.48
N HIS A 6 -7.67 -1.38 11.19
CA HIS A 6 -6.37 -0.89 10.81
C HIS A 6 -5.89 -1.53 9.50
N ILE A 7 -6.09 -2.84 9.37
CA ILE A 7 -5.75 -3.56 8.13
C ILE A 7 -6.57 -3.03 6.95
N GLU A 8 -7.86 -2.80 7.16
CA GLU A 8 -8.72 -2.23 6.12
C GLU A 8 -8.26 -0.84 5.71
N GLU A 9 -7.87 -0.02 6.67
CA GLU A 9 -7.37 1.31 6.38
C GLU A 9 -6.11 1.24 5.53
N LEU A 10 -5.16 0.38 5.90
CA LEU A 10 -3.94 0.19 5.13
C LEU A 10 -4.23 -0.37 3.74
N SER A 11 -5.20 -1.27 3.64
CA SER A 11 -5.61 -1.84 2.35
C SER A 11 -6.18 -0.76 1.44
N GLY A 12 -6.98 0.16 1.99
CA GLY A 12 -7.50 1.30 1.24
C GLY A 12 -6.39 2.21 0.73
N LYS A 13 -5.42 2.49 1.59
CA LYS A 13 -4.27 3.30 1.19
C LYS A 13 -3.44 2.61 0.10
N HIS A 14 -3.29 1.30 0.22
CA HIS A 14 -2.57 0.51 -0.77
C HIS A 14 -3.23 0.61 -2.15
N ARG A 15 -4.56 0.52 -2.18
CA ARG A 15 -5.31 0.66 -3.43
C ARG A 15 -5.19 2.07 -4.01
N ALA A 16 -5.23 3.08 -3.15
CA ALA A 16 -5.09 4.46 -3.58
C ALA A 16 -3.72 4.70 -4.22
N LEU A 17 -2.67 4.15 -3.61
CA LEU A 17 -1.33 4.26 -4.17
C LEU A 17 -1.22 3.52 -5.51
N ASP A 18 -1.82 2.36 -5.61
CA ASP A 18 -1.82 1.60 -6.85
C ASP A 18 -2.49 2.39 -7.98
N ARG A 19 -3.60 3.04 -7.67
CA ARG A 19 -4.29 3.89 -8.64
C ARG A 19 -3.41 5.07 -9.05
N GLN A 20 -2.75 5.71 -8.08
CA GLN A 20 -1.85 6.81 -8.37
C GLN A 20 -0.70 6.39 -9.27
N ILE A 21 -0.15 5.21 -9.03
CA ILE A 21 0.91 4.67 -9.87
C ILE A 21 0.41 4.49 -11.30
N GLN A 22 -0.76 3.91 -11.48
CA GLN A 22 -1.33 3.70 -12.80
C GLN A 22 -1.60 5.01 -13.51
N GLU A 23 -2.15 5.99 -12.81
CA GLU A 23 -2.40 7.31 -13.38
C GLU A 23 -1.11 7.97 -13.83
N GLU A 24 -0.07 7.87 -13.01
CA GLU A 24 1.23 8.46 -13.34
C GLU A 24 1.84 7.77 -14.55
N MET A 25 1.71 6.46 -14.65
CA MET A 25 2.25 5.69 -15.77
C MET A 25 1.54 5.98 -17.09
N THR A 26 0.28 6.41 -17.05
CA THR A 26 -0.47 6.73 -18.26
C THR A 26 -0.25 8.15 -18.75
N LYS A 27 0.40 8.99 -17.97
CA LYS A 27 0.70 10.36 -18.38
C LYS A 27 1.84 10.39 -19.38
N PRO A 28 1.74 11.23 -20.43
CA PRO A 28 2.83 11.34 -21.42
C PRO A 28 4.15 11.84 -20.82
N SER A 29 4.07 12.62 -19.73
CA SER A 29 5.24 13.16 -19.05
C SER A 29 5.43 12.53 -17.69
N SER A 30 5.34 11.21 -17.61
CA SER A 30 5.50 10.50 -16.36
C SER A 30 6.91 10.71 -15.78
N ASP A 31 6.95 10.88 -14.46
CA ASP A 31 8.19 11.07 -13.72
C ASP A 31 8.59 9.74 -13.09
N ASP A 32 9.71 9.19 -13.55
CA ASP A 32 10.20 7.89 -13.06
C ASP A 32 10.51 7.96 -11.57
N ASN A 33 11.02 9.08 -11.09
CA ASN A 33 11.32 9.25 -9.67
C ASN A 33 10.05 9.18 -8.84
N ARG A 34 8.99 9.81 -9.32
CA ARG A 34 7.71 9.80 -8.60
C ARG A 34 7.10 8.40 -8.60
N ILE A 35 7.17 7.71 -9.74
CA ILE A 35 6.67 6.34 -9.83
C ILE A 35 7.44 5.42 -8.87
N ALA A 36 8.76 5.55 -8.82
CA ALA A 36 9.59 4.76 -7.92
C ALA A 36 9.23 5.04 -6.46
N GLU A 37 9.00 6.31 -6.11
CA GLU A 37 8.60 6.67 -4.76
C GLU A 37 7.25 6.09 -4.38
N LEU A 38 6.27 6.17 -5.29
CA LEU A 38 4.95 5.59 -5.06
C LEU A 38 5.02 4.07 -4.89
N LYS A 39 5.83 3.40 -5.71
CA LYS A 39 6.04 1.96 -5.58
C LYS A 39 6.67 1.60 -4.25
N ARG A 40 7.61 2.42 -3.78
CA ARG A 40 8.25 2.20 -2.48
C ARG A 40 7.22 2.32 -1.35
N GLN A 41 6.38 3.35 -1.40
CA GLN A 41 5.32 3.52 -0.40
C GLN A 41 4.35 2.34 -0.42
N LYS A 42 4.01 1.86 -1.60
CA LYS A 42 3.14 0.70 -1.75
C LYS A 42 3.75 -0.53 -1.09
N LEU A 43 5.04 -0.77 -1.30
CA LEU A 43 5.74 -1.88 -0.69
C LEU A 43 5.78 -1.77 0.83
N MET A 44 5.99 -0.58 1.35
CA MET A 44 6.00 -0.36 2.79
C MET A 44 4.63 -0.66 3.41
N LEU A 45 3.56 -0.23 2.75
CA LEU A 45 2.21 -0.54 3.21
C LEU A 45 1.91 -2.03 3.17
N LYS A 46 2.32 -2.69 2.10
CA LYS A 46 2.14 -4.13 1.96
C LYS A 46 2.88 -4.87 3.06
N ASP A 47 4.10 -4.45 3.36
CA ASP A 47 4.89 -5.05 4.42
C ASP A 47 4.21 -4.89 5.79
N ARG A 48 3.66 -3.71 6.06
CA ARG A 48 2.92 -3.47 7.30
C ARG A 48 1.69 -4.37 7.40
N MET A 49 0.94 -4.49 6.31
CA MET A 49 -0.24 -5.35 6.29
C MET A 49 0.13 -6.81 6.54
N THR A 50 1.23 -7.26 5.93
CA THR A 50 1.71 -8.62 6.11
C THR A 50 2.08 -8.88 7.57
N ARG A 51 2.77 -7.93 8.21
CA ARG A 51 3.16 -8.04 9.62
C ARG A 51 1.93 -8.08 10.53
N LEU A 52 0.96 -7.22 10.27
CA LEU A 52 -0.26 -7.19 11.07
C LEU A 52 -1.04 -8.49 10.94
N ARG A 53 -1.13 -9.04 9.74
CA ARG A 53 -1.81 -10.31 9.52
C ARG A 53 -1.08 -11.44 10.23
N SER A 54 0.25 -11.40 10.23
CA SER A 54 1.04 -12.40 10.92
C SER A 54 0.81 -12.35 12.42
N GLN A 55 0.77 -11.15 13.00
CA GLN A 55 0.46 -10.96 14.42
C GLN A 55 -0.93 -11.49 14.75
N TYR A 56 -1.89 -11.21 13.88
CA TYR A 56 -3.26 -11.67 14.08
C TYR A 56 -3.33 -13.19 14.13
N ARG A 57 -2.59 -13.86 13.26
CA ARG A 57 -2.53 -15.33 13.27
C ARG A 57 -1.89 -15.87 14.53
N ASN A 58 -0.83 -15.21 14.98
CA ASN A 58 -0.05 -15.70 16.12
C ASN A 58 -0.77 -15.52 17.45
N THR A 59 -1.76 -14.63 17.50
CA THR A 59 -2.53 -14.41 18.71
C THR A 59 -3.70 -15.37 18.87
N ALA A 60 -3.91 -16.20 17.89
CA ALA A 60 -5.02 -17.20 17.95
C ALA A 60 -4.62 -18.48 18.73
#